data_fb1d705ff25934c125a0b24d7e4552f5
#
_entry.id   fb1d705ff25934c125a0b24d7e4552f5
#
_cell.length_a   1.000
_cell.length_b   1.000
_cell.length_c   1.000
_cell.angle_alpha   90.00
_cell.angle_beta   90.00
_cell.angle_gamma   90.00
#
_symmetry.space_group_name_H-M   'P 1'
#
loop_
_entity.id
_entity.type
_entity.pdbx_description
1 polymer ?
#
loop_
_entity_poly.entity_id
_entity_poly.type
_entity_poly.pdbx_seq_one_letter_code
_entity_poly.pdbx_strand_id
1 'polypeptide(L)'
;MLKAALWLAALPLLAPASGLHSVAGSNAEPIASVGIIIDDLGNSLRYGKRAIQLPGAVACAILPHTRYSEPLAELTRAHSKEVILHLPMESTGGDEPGPGNLDSHMPALEVAMTLAYDLQTVPHAVAVSNHMGSLLTQQREPMRLLMKAIADRGDLFFVDSRTTADSAAGNIAQELGLPHLVRSIFLDNVREIEAINRQFDKLVAIARDRGSALAIGHPYPETLEVLERRLPDLASSGVELVSLSKLLAIKSGAAMQ
;
A
#
# COMPACT_ATOMS: atom_id res chain seq x y z
N MET A 1 65.37 55.72 51.69
CA MET A 1 64.72 55.48 50.42
C MET A 1 64.27 54.03 50.41
N LEU A 2 62.96 53.79 50.75
CA LEU A 2 62.37 52.45 50.87
C LEU A 2 61.69 52.06 49.59
N LYS A 3 62.05 51.00 48.93
CA LYS A 3 61.34 50.41 47.80
C LYS A 3 60.38 49.33 48.31
N ALA A 4 59.06 49.57 48.18
CA ALA A 4 58.03 48.60 48.45
C ALA A 4 57.85 47.67 47.26
N ALA A 5 57.97 46.38 47.47
CA ALA A 5 57.67 45.36 46.44
C ALA A 5 56.24 44.89 46.61
N LEU A 6 55.42 45.13 45.62
CA LEU A 6 54.09 44.55 45.52
C LEU A 6 54.15 43.08 45.04
N TRP A 7 53.61 42.20 45.81
CA TRP A 7 53.33 40.82 45.40
C TRP A 7 51.92 40.75 44.82
N LEU A 8 51.82 40.44 43.52
CA LEU A 8 50.54 40.06 42.93
C LEU A 8 50.33 38.54 43.11
N ALA A 9 49.31 38.23 43.86
CA ALA A 9 48.83 36.85 43.99
C ALA A 9 47.95 36.49 42.76
N ALA A 10 48.39 35.54 41.96
CA ALA A 10 47.59 34.97 40.87
C ALA A 10 46.61 33.92 41.41
N LEU A 11 45.33 34.13 41.28
CA LEU A 11 44.30 33.11 41.50
C LEU A 11 44.22 32.19 40.28
N PRO A 12 44.11 30.87 40.49
CA PRO A 12 43.86 29.95 39.38
C PRO A 12 42.36 30.05 38.96
N LEU A 13 42.13 30.32 37.67
CA LEU A 13 40.83 30.16 37.02
C LEU A 13 40.46 28.67 36.97
N LEU A 14 39.44 28.27 37.71
CA LEU A 14 38.76 26.99 37.47
C LEU A 14 37.92 27.12 36.18
N ALA A 15 38.33 26.36 35.17
CA ALA A 15 37.51 26.15 33.98
C ALA A 15 36.33 25.22 34.29
N PRO A 16 35.10 25.51 33.86
CA PRO A 16 33.99 24.60 34.03
C PRO A 16 34.19 23.37 33.11
N ALA A 17 34.15 22.19 33.68
CA ALA A 17 34.10 20.94 32.96
C ALA A 17 32.81 20.85 32.15
N SER A 18 32.91 21.06 30.83
CA SER A 18 31.82 20.81 29.90
C SER A 18 31.52 19.33 29.87
N GLY A 19 30.49 18.93 30.62
CA GLY A 19 29.93 17.59 30.54
C GLY A 19 29.41 17.35 29.13
N LEU A 20 30.10 16.55 28.32
CA LEU A 20 29.61 15.95 27.11
C LEU A 20 28.43 15.03 27.50
N HIS A 21 27.20 15.57 27.42
CA HIS A 21 26.01 14.74 27.38
C HIS A 21 26.06 13.95 26.08
N SER A 22 26.51 12.72 26.15
CA SER A 22 26.29 11.72 25.11
C SER A 22 24.78 11.64 24.93
N VAL A 23 24.27 12.23 23.85
CA VAL A 23 22.92 11.94 23.37
C VAL A 23 22.94 10.49 22.94
N ALA A 24 22.47 9.61 23.85
CA ALA A 24 22.19 8.23 23.50
C ALA A 24 21.23 8.28 22.31
N GLY A 25 21.75 7.88 21.14
CA GLY A 25 20.94 7.67 19.95
C GLY A 25 19.79 6.74 20.37
N SER A 26 18.56 7.19 20.27
CA SER A 26 17.41 6.34 20.47
C SER A 26 17.53 5.23 19.43
N ASN A 27 17.85 4.03 19.84
CA ASN A 27 17.60 2.81 19.08
C ASN A 27 16.06 2.65 19.03
N ALA A 28 15.39 3.49 18.24
CA ALA A 28 14.01 3.26 17.90
C ALA A 28 13.99 1.91 17.17
N GLU A 29 13.34 0.93 17.77
CA GLU A 29 13.03 -0.32 17.07
C GLU A 29 12.44 0.01 15.69
N PRO A 30 12.80 -0.72 14.63
CA PRO A 30 12.26 -0.45 13.32
C PRO A 30 10.74 -0.54 13.39
N ILE A 31 10.06 0.56 13.05
CA ILE A 31 8.61 0.63 13.05
C ILE A 31 8.12 -0.28 11.93
N ALA A 32 7.34 -1.30 12.28
CA ALA A 32 6.71 -2.17 11.31
C ALA A 32 5.74 -1.36 10.42
N SER A 33 5.61 -1.74 9.16
CA SER A 33 4.85 -0.97 8.17
C SER A 33 3.65 -1.75 7.65
N VAL A 34 2.52 -1.07 7.46
CA VAL A 34 1.35 -1.64 6.80
C VAL A 34 0.94 -0.80 5.60
N GLY A 35 0.54 -1.46 4.52
CA GLY A 35 -0.25 -0.88 3.45
C GLY A 35 -1.70 -1.30 3.59
N ILE A 36 -2.62 -0.43 3.21
CA ILE A 36 -4.06 -0.74 3.17
C ILE A 36 -4.61 -0.25 1.84
N ILE A 37 -5.40 -1.10 1.19
CA ILE A 37 -6.12 -0.80 -0.05
C ILE A 37 -7.61 -0.92 0.22
N ILE A 38 -8.40 -0.01 -0.33
CA ILE A 38 -9.85 -0.17 -0.48
C ILE A 38 -10.13 -0.47 -1.94
N ASP A 39 -10.54 -1.72 -2.22
CA ASP A 39 -10.90 -2.22 -3.54
C ASP A 39 -12.33 -1.80 -3.94
N ASP A 40 -12.76 -2.13 -5.16
CA ASP A 40 -14.12 -1.98 -5.72
C ASP A 40 -14.68 -0.54 -5.72
N LEU A 41 -13.82 0.47 -5.75
CA LEU A 41 -14.28 1.84 -5.93
C LEU A 41 -14.70 2.07 -7.39
N GLY A 42 -15.66 3.00 -7.60
CA GLY A 42 -16.13 3.36 -8.95
C GLY A 42 -17.65 3.37 -9.08
N ASN A 43 -18.37 2.47 -8.41
CA ASN A 43 -19.81 2.32 -8.52
C ASN A 43 -20.60 3.26 -7.59
N SER A 44 -20.00 3.76 -6.52
CA SER A 44 -20.65 4.63 -5.54
C SER A 44 -19.79 5.84 -5.20
N LEU A 45 -20.25 7.03 -5.56
CA LEU A 45 -19.56 8.27 -5.19
C LEU A 45 -19.54 8.49 -3.69
N ARG A 46 -20.60 8.10 -2.96
CA ARG A 46 -20.70 8.26 -1.50
C ARG A 46 -19.63 7.45 -0.79
N TYR A 47 -19.56 6.15 -1.07
CA TYR A 47 -18.61 5.26 -0.41
C TYR A 47 -17.19 5.48 -0.91
N GLY A 48 -17.01 5.82 -2.20
CA GLY A 48 -15.71 6.22 -2.74
C GLY A 48 -15.14 7.45 -2.03
N LYS A 49 -15.92 8.50 -1.85
CA LYS A 49 -15.51 9.68 -1.08
C LYS A 49 -15.14 9.34 0.36
N ARG A 50 -15.93 8.50 1.03
CA ARG A 50 -15.66 8.08 2.41
C ARG A 50 -14.36 7.30 2.51
N ALA A 51 -14.08 6.39 1.55
CA ALA A 51 -12.81 5.65 1.49
C ALA A 51 -11.61 6.59 1.27
N ILE A 52 -11.74 7.57 0.37
CA ILE A 52 -10.69 8.55 0.10
C ILE A 52 -10.41 9.44 1.34
N GLN A 53 -11.41 9.70 2.16
CA GLN A 53 -11.30 10.51 3.38
C GLN A 53 -10.73 9.75 4.59
N LEU A 54 -10.51 8.44 4.49
CA LEU A 54 -9.86 7.67 5.56
C LEU A 54 -8.51 8.30 5.97
N PRO A 55 -8.15 8.28 7.25
CA PRO A 55 -6.87 8.84 7.71
C PRO A 55 -5.65 8.14 7.08
N GLY A 56 -4.60 8.89 6.79
CA GLY A 56 -3.32 8.37 6.34
C GLY A 56 -3.28 7.89 4.88
N ALA A 57 -2.28 7.10 4.55
CA ALA A 57 -1.92 6.71 3.18
C ALA A 57 -2.69 5.45 2.69
N VAL A 58 -3.99 5.38 2.94
CA VAL A 58 -4.84 4.31 2.38
C VAL A 58 -4.93 4.50 0.87
N ALA A 59 -4.60 3.46 0.10
CA ALA A 59 -4.70 3.45 -1.36
C ALA A 59 -6.11 3.10 -1.82
N CYS A 60 -6.49 3.59 -2.99
CA CYS A 60 -7.82 3.42 -3.58
C CYS A 60 -7.73 2.64 -4.89
N ALA A 61 -8.27 1.42 -4.93
CA ALA A 61 -8.34 0.61 -6.14
C ALA A 61 -9.70 0.80 -6.81
N ILE A 62 -9.66 1.28 -8.04
CA ILE A 62 -10.82 1.79 -8.76
C ILE A 62 -11.08 0.91 -9.98
N LEU A 63 -12.31 0.40 -10.08
CA LEU A 63 -12.80 -0.35 -11.24
C LEU A 63 -12.84 0.56 -12.48
N PRO A 64 -12.36 0.09 -13.65
CA PRO A 64 -12.44 0.84 -14.87
C PRO A 64 -13.88 0.93 -15.39
N HIS A 65 -14.16 1.88 -16.28
CA HIS A 65 -15.42 2.04 -17.02
C HIS A 65 -16.69 2.13 -16.16
N THR A 66 -16.55 2.42 -14.86
CA THR A 66 -17.69 2.70 -14.00
C THR A 66 -18.07 4.18 -14.06
N ARG A 67 -19.26 4.51 -13.56
CA ARG A 67 -19.75 5.90 -13.58
C ARG A 67 -18.81 6.89 -12.88
N TYR A 68 -18.08 6.44 -11.86
CA TYR A 68 -17.27 7.33 -11.01
C TYR A 68 -15.78 6.97 -11.05
N SER A 69 -15.31 6.18 -12.03
CA SER A 69 -13.90 5.79 -12.13
C SER A 69 -12.98 7.01 -12.17
N GLU A 70 -13.11 7.84 -13.22
CA GLU A 70 -12.29 9.04 -13.38
C GLU A 70 -12.51 10.07 -12.25
N PRO A 71 -13.75 10.47 -11.86
CA PRO A 71 -13.95 11.39 -10.76
C PRO A 71 -13.34 10.94 -9.42
N LEU A 72 -13.35 9.64 -9.11
CA LEU A 72 -12.74 9.13 -7.87
C LEU A 72 -11.22 9.03 -8.00
N ALA A 73 -10.67 8.73 -9.17
CA ALA A 73 -9.22 8.74 -9.40
C ALA A 73 -8.65 10.17 -9.20
N GLU A 74 -9.29 11.16 -9.80
CA GLU A 74 -8.91 12.58 -9.61
C GLU A 74 -9.01 13.01 -8.14
N LEU A 75 -10.10 12.64 -7.46
CA LEU A 75 -10.28 12.96 -6.05
C LEU A 75 -9.24 12.27 -5.17
N THR A 76 -8.91 11.01 -5.45
CA THR A 76 -7.88 10.23 -4.73
C THR A 76 -6.53 10.93 -4.82
N ARG A 77 -6.13 11.32 -6.04
CA ARG A 77 -4.90 12.08 -6.25
C ARG A 77 -4.91 13.43 -5.53
N ALA A 78 -6.03 14.16 -5.58
CA ALA A 78 -6.16 15.45 -4.90
C ALA A 78 -5.98 15.33 -3.37
N HIS A 79 -6.26 14.14 -2.79
CA HIS A 79 -6.00 13.82 -1.38
C HIS A 79 -4.60 13.22 -1.14
N SER A 80 -3.70 13.30 -2.12
CA SER A 80 -2.33 12.75 -2.04
C SER A 80 -2.30 11.25 -1.71
N LYS A 81 -3.29 10.50 -2.20
CA LYS A 81 -3.37 9.05 -2.05
C LYS A 81 -3.06 8.36 -3.38
N GLU A 82 -2.60 7.12 -3.29
CA GLU A 82 -2.29 6.31 -4.46
C GLU A 82 -3.56 5.76 -5.11
N VAL A 83 -3.64 5.92 -6.43
CA VAL A 83 -4.66 5.34 -7.29
C VAL A 83 -4.17 4.02 -7.82
N ILE A 84 -5.01 2.99 -7.82
CA ILE A 84 -4.74 1.67 -8.38
C ILE A 84 -5.81 1.37 -9.42
N LEU A 85 -5.42 0.88 -10.59
CA LEU A 85 -6.37 0.26 -11.50
C LEU A 85 -6.79 -1.10 -10.92
N HIS A 86 -8.06 -1.23 -10.53
CA HIS A 86 -8.62 -2.50 -10.09
C HIS A 86 -9.17 -3.25 -11.28
N LEU A 87 -8.28 -4.04 -11.92
CA LEU A 87 -8.49 -4.64 -13.24
C LEU A 87 -9.38 -5.87 -13.14
N PRO A 88 -10.55 -5.88 -13.80
CA PRO A 88 -11.45 -7.03 -13.80
C PRO A 88 -10.82 -8.24 -14.50
N MET A 89 -10.92 -9.42 -13.88
CA MET A 89 -10.33 -10.66 -14.37
C MET A 89 -11.26 -11.85 -14.18
N GLU A 90 -11.20 -12.79 -15.11
CA GLU A 90 -12.02 -14.01 -15.15
C GLU A 90 -11.95 -14.81 -13.82
N SER A 91 -13.13 -15.22 -13.32
CA SER A 91 -13.29 -16.00 -12.08
C SER A 91 -13.72 -17.44 -12.33
N THR A 92 -13.42 -18.32 -11.37
CA THR A 92 -13.86 -19.74 -11.42
C THR A 92 -15.36 -19.91 -11.26
N GLY A 93 -16.05 -18.92 -10.68
CA GLY A 93 -17.49 -18.94 -10.45
C GLY A 93 -18.34 -18.65 -11.69
N GLY A 94 -17.72 -18.14 -12.77
CA GLY A 94 -18.43 -17.69 -13.97
C GLY A 94 -19.19 -16.38 -13.77
N ASP A 95 -18.96 -15.68 -12.65
CA ASP A 95 -19.51 -14.34 -12.44
C ASP A 95 -18.82 -13.34 -13.37
N GLU A 96 -19.59 -12.40 -13.92
CA GLU A 96 -19.08 -11.33 -14.78
C GLU A 96 -18.25 -10.33 -13.99
N PRO A 97 -16.94 -10.18 -14.27
CA PRO A 97 -16.08 -9.26 -13.53
C PRO A 97 -16.37 -7.78 -13.82
N GLY A 98 -17.11 -7.49 -14.88
CA GLY A 98 -17.43 -6.15 -15.32
C GLY A 98 -16.69 -5.71 -16.59
N PRO A 99 -16.93 -4.47 -17.04
CA PRO A 99 -16.33 -3.96 -18.28
C PRO A 99 -14.80 -3.80 -18.14
N GLY A 100 -14.10 -4.06 -19.25
CA GLY A 100 -12.62 -4.06 -19.26
C GLY A 100 -12.00 -5.35 -18.70
N ASN A 101 -12.79 -6.44 -18.58
CA ASN A 101 -12.28 -7.69 -18.05
C ASN A 101 -11.23 -8.35 -18.97
N LEU A 102 -10.28 -9.01 -18.35
CA LEU A 102 -9.37 -9.93 -18.98
C LEU A 102 -9.85 -11.37 -18.80
N ASP A 103 -9.81 -12.14 -19.87
CA ASP A 103 -10.04 -13.59 -19.81
C ASP A 103 -8.82 -14.39 -20.30
N SER A 104 -8.85 -15.68 -20.03
CA SER A 104 -7.74 -16.60 -20.28
C SER A 104 -7.44 -16.90 -21.76
N HIS A 105 -8.31 -16.46 -22.68
CA HIS A 105 -8.20 -16.72 -24.12
C HIS A 105 -7.69 -15.52 -24.92
N MET A 106 -7.55 -14.36 -24.27
CA MET A 106 -7.10 -13.14 -24.93
C MET A 106 -5.66 -13.25 -25.44
N PRO A 107 -5.39 -12.90 -26.70
CA PRO A 107 -4.03 -12.81 -27.22
C PRO A 107 -3.30 -11.59 -26.62
N ALA A 108 -1.97 -11.59 -26.69
CA ALA A 108 -1.11 -10.57 -26.08
C ALA A 108 -1.49 -9.12 -26.47
N LEU A 109 -1.83 -8.90 -27.73
CA LEU A 109 -2.23 -7.56 -28.21
C LEU A 109 -3.53 -7.10 -27.55
N GLU A 110 -4.50 -7.98 -27.41
CA GLU A 110 -5.78 -7.68 -26.79
C GLU A 110 -5.63 -7.37 -25.30
N VAL A 111 -4.84 -8.17 -24.57
CA VAL A 111 -4.47 -7.89 -23.17
C VAL A 111 -3.84 -6.49 -23.03
N ALA A 112 -2.87 -6.15 -23.89
CA ALA A 112 -2.21 -4.85 -23.83
C ALA A 112 -3.15 -3.69 -24.18
N MET A 113 -4.03 -3.88 -25.15
CA MET A 113 -5.03 -2.86 -25.56
C MET A 113 -6.09 -2.65 -24.46
N THR A 114 -6.60 -3.73 -23.86
CA THR A 114 -7.57 -3.66 -22.76
C THR A 114 -6.94 -2.95 -21.55
N LEU A 115 -5.75 -3.33 -21.14
CA LEU A 115 -5.03 -2.64 -20.06
C LEU A 115 -4.86 -1.14 -20.35
N ALA A 116 -4.46 -0.79 -21.58
CA ALA A 116 -4.28 0.60 -21.96
C ALA A 116 -5.60 1.40 -21.95
N TYR A 117 -6.70 0.78 -22.37
CA TYR A 117 -8.02 1.39 -22.37
C TYR A 117 -8.57 1.57 -20.96
N ASP A 118 -8.39 0.58 -20.10
CA ASP A 118 -8.81 0.65 -18.70
C ASP A 118 -8.08 1.77 -17.94
N LEU A 119 -6.76 1.88 -18.15
CA LEU A 119 -5.94 2.94 -17.56
C LEU A 119 -6.37 4.35 -17.99
N GLN A 120 -6.98 4.52 -19.16
CA GLN A 120 -7.53 5.84 -19.57
C GLN A 120 -8.72 6.26 -18.70
N THR A 121 -9.47 5.31 -18.15
CA THR A 121 -10.63 5.59 -17.29
C THR A 121 -10.27 5.71 -15.80
N VAL A 122 -9.05 5.29 -15.43
CA VAL A 122 -8.50 5.38 -14.08
C VAL A 122 -7.16 6.13 -14.13
N PRO A 123 -7.18 7.46 -14.37
CA PRO A 123 -5.97 8.26 -14.47
C PRO A 123 -5.17 8.24 -13.15
N HIS A 124 -3.87 8.51 -13.26
CA HIS A 124 -2.92 8.55 -12.13
C HIS A 124 -2.68 7.19 -11.44
N ALA A 125 -3.11 6.08 -12.01
CA ALA A 125 -2.83 4.77 -11.46
C ALA A 125 -1.31 4.54 -11.37
N VAL A 126 -0.83 4.15 -10.20
CA VAL A 126 0.57 3.78 -9.94
C VAL A 126 0.76 2.26 -9.90
N ALA A 127 -0.34 1.52 -9.86
CA ALA A 127 -0.34 0.06 -9.82
C ALA A 127 -1.59 -0.52 -10.50
N VAL A 128 -1.53 -1.82 -10.77
CA VAL A 128 -2.65 -2.65 -11.20
C VAL A 128 -2.88 -3.73 -10.15
N SER A 129 -4.12 -3.94 -9.71
CA SER A 129 -4.54 -5.06 -8.87
C SER A 129 -5.62 -5.88 -9.55
N ASN A 130 -5.76 -7.15 -9.22
CA ASN A 130 -6.83 -7.97 -9.77
C ASN A 130 -8.14 -7.80 -9.00
N HIS A 131 -9.21 -7.38 -9.70
CA HIS A 131 -10.59 -7.57 -9.28
C HIS A 131 -11.04 -8.97 -9.67
N MET A 132 -11.60 -9.74 -8.71
CA MET A 132 -11.87 -11.15 -8.91
C MET A 132 -10.59 -11.91 -9.39
N GLY A 133 -10.64 -12.61 -10.52
CA GLY A 133 -9.47 -13.23 -11.13
C GLY A 133 -9.09 -14.58 -10.52
N SER A 134 -10.01 -15.25 -9.81
CA SER A 134 -9.71 -16.55 -9.21
C SER A 134 -9.41 -17.65 -10.24
N LEU A 135 -9.82 -17.48 -11.52
CA LEU A 135 -9.43 -18.36 -12.61
C LEU A 135 -8.16 -17.85 -13.30
N LEU A 136 -8.16 -16.59 -13.75
CA LEU A 136 -7.08 -16.05 -14.56
C LEU A 136 -5.72 -16.07 -13.82
N THR A 137 -5.72 -15.70 -12.52
CA THR A 137 -4.48 -15.63 -11.73
C THR A 137 -3.80 -16.98 -11.52
N GLN A 138 -4.50 -18.12 -11.71
CA GLN A 138 -3.91 -19.47 -11.67
C GLN A 138 -3.23 -19.83 -12.99
N GLN A 139 -3.54 -19.13 -14.10
CA GLN A 139 -3.06 -19.50 -15.43
C GLN A 139 -1.78 -18.73 -15.77
N ARG A 140 -0.68 -19.47 -15.89
CA ARG A 140 0.65 -18.88 -16.05
C ARG A 140 0.80 -18.04 -17.31
N GLU A 141 0.35 -18.53 -18.46
CA GLU A 141 0.55 -17.83 -19.74
C GLU A 141 -0.29 -16.53 -19.84
N PRO A 142 -1.61 -16.54 -19.56
CA PRO A 142 -2.38 -15.29 -19.52
C PRO A 142 -1.82 -14.26 -18.53
N MET A 143 -1.41 -14.70 -17.32
CA MET A 143 -0.80 -13.80 -16.35
C MET A 143 0.57 -13.28 -16.81
N ARG A 144 1.37 -14.09 -17.52
CA ARG A 144 2.64 -13.64 -18.11
C ARG A 144 2.43 -12.54 -19.16
N LEU A 145 1.39 -12.67 -19.99
CA LEU A 145 1.02 -11.64 -20.98
C LEU A 145 0.67 -10.33 -20.29
N LEU A 146 -0.15 -10.38 -19.25
CA LEU A 146 -0.51 -9.20 -18.47
C LEU A 146 0.70 -8.56 -17.78
N MET A 147 1.51 -9.36 -17.05
CA MET A 147 2.69 -8.86 -16.35
C MET A 147 3.69 -8.21 -17.31
N LYS A 148 3.84 -8.77 -18.52
CA LYS A 148 4.66 -8.16 -19.57
C LYS A 148 4.07 -6.83 -20.04
N ALA A 149 2.77 -6.77 -20.29
CA ALA A 149 2.11 -5.51 -20.68
C ALA A 149 2.25 -4.41 -19.61
N ILE A 150 2.21 -4.78 -18.32
CA ILE A 150 2.48 -3.85 -17.21
C ILE A 150 3.95 -3.42 -17.19
N ALA A 151 4.88 -4.36 -17.32
CA ALA A 151 6.32 -4.08 -17.32
C ALA A 151 6.75 -3.18 -18.49
N ASP A 152 6.19 -3.39 -19.67
CA ASP A 152 6.48 -2.59 -20.88
C ASP A 152 6.07 -1.11 -20.72
N ARG A 153 5.22 -0.76 -19.76
CA ARG A 153 4.89 0.62 -19.42
C ARG A 153 5.97 1.29 -18.56
N GLY A 154 6.63 0.54 -17.68
CA GLY A 154 7.75 1.02 -16.87
C GLY A 154 7.39 1.90 -15.66
N ASP A 155 6.14 2.28 -15.50
CA ASP A 155 5.64 3.21 -14.47
C ASP A 155 4.67 2.57 -13.45
N LEU A 156 4.39 1.28 -13.59
CA LEU A 156 3.41 0.56 -12.79
C LEU A 156 4.03 -0.63 -12.05
N PHE A 157 3.48 -0.94 -10.88
CA PHE A 157 3.71 -2.21 -10.20
C PHE A 157 2.42 -3.04 -10.12
N PHE A 158 2.54 -4.31 -9.77
CA PHE A 158 1.38 -5.18 -9.63
C PHE A 158 1.05 -5.48 -8.17
N VAL A 159 -0.24 -5.61 -7.85
CA VAL A 159 -0.73 -6.06 -6.54
C VAL A 159 -1.55 -7.34 -6.73
N ASP A 160 -1.03 -8.47 -6.24
CA ASP A 160 -1.79 -9.73 -6.19
C ASP A 160 -2.77 -9.70 -5.00
N SER A 161 -4.05 -9.53 -5.29
CA SER A 161 -5.13 -9.54 -4.29
C SER A 161 -5.38 -10.95 -3.73
N ARG A 162 -4.77 -12.00 -4.32
CA ARG A 162 -4.90 -13.41 -3.88
C ARG A 162 -6.34 -13.83 -3.61
N THR A 163 -7.21 -13.63 -4.58
CA THR A 163 -8.60 -14.09 -4.54
C THR A 163 -8.72 -15.63 -4.55
N THR A 164 -7.63 -16.31 -4.87
CA THR A 164 -7.42 -17.76 -4.69
C THR A 164 -6.06 -18.03 -4.03
N ALA A 165 -5.96 -19.13 -3.28
CA ALA A 165 -4.71 -19.59 -2.70
C ALA A 165 -3.70 -20.03 -3.79
N ASP A 166 -4.21 -20.45 -4.96
CA ASP A 166 -3.44 -20.99 -6.08
C ASP A 166 -2.99 -19.91 -7.07
N SER A 167 -3.11 -18.61 -6.71
CA SER A 167 -2.62 -17.52 -7.54
C SER A 167 -1.13 -17.67 -7.85
N ALA A 168 -0.79 -17.67 -9.13
CA ALA A 168 0.57 -17.65 -9.64
C ALA A 168 1.08 -16.22 -9.93
N ALA A 169 0.21 -15.21 -9.77
CA ALA A 169 0.47 -13.83 -10.20
C ALA A 169 1.73 -13.23 -9.58
N GLY A 170 1.87 -13.32 -8.25
CA GLY A 170 3.06 -12.81 -7.56
C GLY A 170 4.36 -13.51 -7.99
N ASN A 171 4.32 -14.85 -8.20
CA ASN A 171 5.49 -15.60 -8.66
C ASN A 171 5.89 -15.18 -10.09
N ILE A 172 4.91 -14.97 -10.99
CA ILE A 172 5.18 -14.56 -12.37
C ILE A 172 5.72 -13.12 -12.41
N ALA A 173 5.18 -12.23 -11.60
CA ALA A 173 5.72 -10.87 -11.46
C ALA A 173 7.19 -10.92 -11.02
N GLN A 174 7.52 -11.76 -10.03
CA GLN A 174 8.90 -11.97 -9.56
C GLN A 174 9.82 -12.52 -10.67
N GLU A 175 9.37 -13.52 -11.42
CA GLU A 175 10.13 -14.11 -12.54
C GLU A 175 10.46 -13.08 -13.63
N LEU A 176 9.58 -12.13 -13.87
CA LEU A 176 9.76 -11.08 -14.87
C LEU A 176 10.46 -9.81 -14.31
N GLY A 177 10.81 -9.81 -13.04
CA GLY A 177 11.39 -8.63 -12.38
C GLY A 177 10.42 -7.46 -12.25
N LEU A 178 9.10 -7.69 -12.40
CA LEU A 178 8.08 -6.66 -12.20
C LEU A 178 7.93 -6.39 -10.69
N PRO A 179 8.09 -5.13 -10.24
CA PRO A 179 7.80 -4.78 -8.86
C PRO A 179 6.37 -5.17 -8.48
N HIS A 180 6.21 -5.83 -7.34
CA HIS A 180 4.89 -6.31 -6.94
C HIS A 180 4.71 -6.42 -5.43
N LEU A 181 3.46 -6.34 -5.01
CA LEU A 181 3.01 -6.63 -3.65
C LEU A 181 2.04 -7.80 -3.67
N VAL A 182 1.95 -8.52 -2.57
CA VAL A 182 1.01 -9.63 -2.39
C VAL A 182 0.23 -9.39 -1.10
N ARG A 183 -1.08 -9.49 -1.15
CA ARG A 183 -1.96 -9.32 0.01
C ARG A 183 -1.63 -10.31 1.12
N SER A 184 -1.52 -9.79 2.33
CA SER A 184 -1.35 -10.59 3.55
C SER A 184 -2.70 -11.01 4.14
N ILE A 185 -3.71 -10.13 4.11
CA ILE A 185 -5.00 -10.36 4.74
C ILE A 185 -6.14 -9.61 4.04
N PHE A 186 -7.34 -10.21 3.97
CA PHE A 186 -8.58 -9.49 3.75
C PHE A 186 -9.16 -9.02 5.08
N LEU A 187 -9.63 -7.77 5.13
CA LEU A 187 -10.23 -7.21 6.33
C LEU A 187 -11.67 -7.68 6.54
N ASP A 188 -12.42 -7.89 5.48
CA ASP A 188 -13.88 -7.92 5.46
C ASP A 188 -14.48 -9.12 4.70
N ASN A 189 -13.81 -10.28 4.72
CA ASN A 189 -14.41 -11.54 4.28
C ASN A 189 -15.73 -11.86 5.02
N VAL A 190 -15.82 -11.40 6.28
CA VAL A 190 -17.04 -11.38 7.08
C VAL A 190 -17.36 -9.93 7.39
N ARG A 191 -18.49 -9.44 6.87
CA ARG A 191 -18.93 -8.04 6.96
C ARG A 191 -19.56 -7.70 8.31
N GLU A 192 -18.77 -7.93 9.37
CA GLU A 192 -19.15 -7.64 10.76
C GLU A 192 -18.03 -6.85 11.43
N ILE A 193 -18.38 -5.82 12.19
CA ILE A 193 -17.42 -4.91 12.85
C ILE A 193 -16.41 -5.70 13.70
N GLU A 194 -16.84 -6.67 14.49
CA GLU A 194 -15.97 -7.48 15.34
C GLU A 194 -15.03 -8.39 14.52
N ALA A 195 -15.53 -8.95 13.39
CA ALA A 195 -14.71 -9.75 12.51
C ALA A 195 -13.63 -8.90 11.83
N ILE A 196 -13.98 -7.72 11.35
CA ILE A 196 -13.06 -6.77 10.73
C ILE A 196 -12.02 -6.28 11.75
N ASN A 197 -12.42 -5.97 12.99
CA ASN A 197 -11.47 -5.63 14.05
C ASN A 197 -10.46 -6.75 14.31
N ARG A 198 -10.90 -8.01 14.37
CA ARG A 198 -9.99 -9.15 14.52
C ARG A 198 -9.02 -9.28 13.34
N GLN A 199 -9.46 -8.99 12.11
CA GLN A 199 -8.57 -9.01 10.95
C GLN A 199 -7.57 -7.84 10.98
N PHE A 200 -7.98 -6.67 11.48
CA PHE A 200 -7.08 -5.54 11.68
C PHE A 200 -6.01 -5.87 12.74
N ASP A 201 -6.37 -6.52 13.85
CA ASP A 201 -5.41 -6.97 14.86
C ASP A 201 -4.40 -7.98 14.28
N LYS A 202 -4.87 -8.92 13.43
CA LYS A 202 -3.99 -9.84 12.70
C LYS A 202 -3.06 -9.11 11.72
N LEU A 203 -3.54 -8.06 11.03
CA LEU A 203 -2.69 -7.22 10.17
C LEU A 203 -1.52 -6.64 10.97
N VAL A 204 -1.80 -6.05 12.12
CA VAL A 204 -0.80 -5.49 13.03
C VAL A 204 0.19 -6.57 13.50
N ALA A 205 -0.32 -7.73 13.88
CA ALA A 205 0.52 -8.85 14.32
C ALA A 205 1.44 -9.35 13.20
N ILE A 206 0.93 -9.52 11.97
CA ILE A 206 1.73 -9.92 10.80
C ILE A 206 2.81 -8.87 10.50
N ALA A 207 2.46 -7.58 10.56
CA ALA A 207 3.42 -6.52 10.33
C ALA A 207 4.56 -6.54 11.35
N ARG A 208 4.25 -6.72 12.62
CA ARG A 208 5.26 -6.83 13.69
C ARG A 208 6.16 -8.04 13.55
N ASP A 209 5.60 -9.18 13.13
CA ASP A 209 6.34 -10.43 12.93
C ASP A 209 7.28 -10.36 11.70
N ARG A 210 6.82 -9.75 10.60
CA ARG A 210 7.50 -9.78 9.30
C ARG A 210 8.11 -8.44 8.86
N GLY A 211 8.02 -7.40 9.69
CA GLY A 211 8.42 -6.04 9.36
C GLY A 211 7.41 -5.29 8.50
N SER A 212 6.56 -6.00 7.73
CA SER A 212 5.54 -5.36 6.88
C SER A 212 4.38 -6.28 6.55
N ALA A 213 3.19 -5.68 6.29
CA ALA A 213 2.00 -6.40 5.82
C ALA A 213 1.15 -5.54 4.90
N LEU A 214 0.35 -6.18 4.02
CA LEU A 214 -0.62 -5.53 3.14
C LEU A 214 -2.02 -6.07 3.43
N ALA A 215 -2.96 -5.18 3.71
CA ALA A 215 -4.37 -5.51 3.84
C ALA A 215 -5.17 -4.96 2.66
N ILE A 216 -6.22 -5.70 2.32
CA ILE A 216 -7.25 -5.27 1.38
C ILE A 216 -8.60 -5.34 2.09
N GLY A 217 -9.45 -4.33 1.88
CA GLY A 217 -10.85 -4.28 2.25
C GLY A 217 -11.67 -3.60 1.17
N HIS A 218 -12.99 -3.59 1.36
CA HIS A 218 -13.93 -3.02 0.40
C HIS A 218 -14.67 -1.82 1.02
N PRO A 219 -15.36 -0.98 0.23
CA PRO A 219 -16.00 0.22 0.74
C PRO A 219 -17.33 -0.07 1.47
N TYR A 220 -17.35 -1.16 2.24
CA TYR A 220 -18.50 -1.48 3.08
C TYR A 220 -18.58 -0.52 4.28
N PRO A 221 -19.79 -0.13 4.71
CA PRO A 221 -19.97 0.75 5.86
C PRO A 221 -19.19 0.31 7.10
N GLU A 222 -19.17 -1.00 7.37
CA GLU A 222 -18.53 -1.63 8.53
C GLU A 222 -17.00 -1.54 8.43
N THR A 223 -16.43 -1.78 7.23
CA THR A 223 -15.00 -1.68 6.98
C THR A 223 -14.51 -0.25 7.17
N LEU A 224 -15.22 0.70 6.55
CA LEU A 224 -14.87 2.11 6.64
C LEU A 224 -14.98 2.62 8.08
N GLU A 225 -16.02 2.20 8.82
CA GLU A 225 -16.20 2.56 10.23
C GLU A 225 -15.06 2.05 11.12
N VAL A 226 -14.63 0.79 10.94
CA VAL A 226 -13.50 0.23 11.68
C VAL A 226 -12.22 1.00 11.35
N LEU A 227 -11.94 1.26 10.07
CA LEU A 227 -10.74 1.97 9.66
C LEU A 227 -10.71 3.42 10.15
N GLU A 228 -11.84 4.15 10.10
CA GLU A 228 -11.97 5.50 10.67
C GLU A 228 -11.58 5.56 12.15
N ARG A 229 -11.95 4.52 12.92
CA ARG A 229 -11.63 4.43 14.36
C ARG A 229 -10.22 3.94 14.65
N ARG A 230 -9.71 2.99 13.85
CA ARG A 230 -8.45 2.30 14.16
C ARG A 230 -7.20 2.99 13.61
N LEU A 231 -7.31 3.67 12.45
CA LEU A 231 -6.16 4.26 11.79
C LEU A 231 -5.50 5.41 12.58
N PRO A 232 -6.25 6.32 13.26
CA PRO A 232 -5.62 7.39 14.04
C PRO A 232 -4.69 6.88 15.13
N ASP A 233 -5.00 5.73 15.72
CA ASP A 233 -4.24 5.14 16.83
C ASP A 233 -3.22 4.08 16.41
N LEU A 234 -3.08 3.80 15.12
CA LEU A 234 -2.22 2.73 14.62
C LEU A 234 -0.76 2.91 15.05
N ALA A 235 -0.24 4.13 15.01
CA ALA A 235 1.13 4.43 15.41
C ALA A 235 1.42 4.06 16.87
N SER A 236 0.44 4.16 17.78
CA SER A 236 0.56 3.77 19.18
C SER A 236 0.83 2.26 19.34
N SER A 237 0.51 1.47 18.31
CA SER A 237 0.79 0.04 18.27
C SER A 237 2.20 -0.31 17.74
N GLY A 238 3.07 0.69 17.47
CA GLY A 238 4.39 0.48 16.89
C GLY A 238 4.35 0.08 15.41
N VAL A 239 3.28 0.46 14.69
CA VAL A 239 3.07 0.18 13.27
C VAL A 239 2.72 1.46 12.53
N GLU A 240 3.38 1.71 11.41
CA GLU A 240 3.12 2.87 10.55
C GLU A 240 2.27 2.47 9.33
N LEU A 241 1.22 3.26 9.04
CA LEU A 241 0.53 3.17 7.74
C LEU A 241 1.35 3.93 6.69
N VAL A 242 1.78 3.23 5.66
CA VAL A 242 2.59 3.78 4.58
C VAL A 242 1.89 3.64 3.22
N SER A 243 2.31 4.45 2.24
CA SER A 243 1.88 4.27 0.85
C SER A 243 2.36 2.92 0.31
N LEU A 244 1.70 2.41 -0.72
CA LEU A 244 2.10 1.13 -1.32
C LEU A 244 3.47 1.21 -1.97
N SER A 245 3.80 2.34 -2.60
CA SER A 245 5.14 2.58 -3.15
C SER A 245 6.22 2.53 -2.07
N LYS A 246 5.95 3.12 -0.88
CA LYS A 246 6.87 3.00 0.28
C LYS A 246 6.93 1.55 0.79
N LEU A 247 5.79 0.86 0.88
CA LEU A 247 5.75 -0.55 1.30
C LEU A 247 6.53 -1.44 0.33
N LEU A 248 6.40 -1.19 -0.98
CA LEU A 248 7.14 -1.88 -2.02
C LEU A 248 8.66 -1.68 -1.86
N ALA A 249 9.10 -0.43 -1.63
CA ALA A 249 10.50 -0.11 -1.39
C ALA A 249 11.05 -0.82 -0.14
N ILE A 250 10.29 -0.85 0.95
CA ILE A 250 10.66 -1.58 2.18
C ILE A 250 10.86 -3.08 1.88
N LYS A 251 9.91 -3.69 1.16
CA LYS A 251 9.97 -5.13 0.83
C LYS A 251 11.09 -5.49 -0.13
N SER A 252 11.46 -4.60 -1.04
CA SER A 252 12.58 -4.81 -1.98
C SER A 252 13.96 -4.55 -1.38
N GLY A 253 14.04 -4.10 -0.12
CA GLY A 253 15.31 -3.71 0.51
C GLY A 253 15.89 -2.38 -0.02
N ALA A 254 15.14 -1.63 -0.84
CA ALA A 254 15.59 -0.37 -1.44
C ALA A 254 15.41 0.85 -0.52
N ALA A 255 14.78 0.69 0.64
CA ALA A 255 14.37 1.80 1.52
C ALA A 255 15.45 2.29 2.51
N MET A 256 16.70 1.78 2.45
CA MET A 256 17.75 2.10 3.40
C MET A 256 19.07 2.54 2.75
N GLN A 257 18.97 3.35 1.68
CA GLN A 257 20.16 4.07 1.17
C GLN A 257 19.93 5.57 1.19
#